data_512e926aea2f875b23d79689b8dc0f68
#
_entry.id   512e926aea2f875b23d79689b8dc0f68
#
_cell.length_a   1.000
_cell.length_b   1.000
_cell.length_c   1.000
_cell.angle_alpha   90.00
_cell.angle_beta   90.00
_cell.angle_gamma   90.00
#
_symmetry.space_group_name_H-M   'P 1'
#
loop_
_entity.id
_entity.type
_entity.pdbx_description
1 polymer ?
#
loop_
_entity_poly.entity_id
_entity_poly.type
_entity_poly.pdbx_seq_one_letter_code
_entity_poly.pdbx_strand_id
1 'polypeptide(L)'
;MSVAIVDYGSGNLHSAAKAFERAARESGQGQPIVVTGDPDTVARADRIVLPGVGAFADCRRGLDEIPGMIDALEQTVRKKGKPFFGICVGMQLMAERGREYRVTPGLGWILGEVDRITPSNPDLKIPHMGWNTLNMLTDHPVVAGIPIGSKGLHAYFVHSYELKTARNTDLVAQADYGGPVTAIVGCENMIGTQFHPEKSQRLGLALIANFLKWKP
;
A
#
# COMPACT_ATOMS: atom_id res chain seq x y z
N MET A 1 -9.58 8.42 17.44
CA MET A 1 -8.76 8.34 16.20
C MET A 1 -9.56 7.56 15.18
N SER A 2 -9.70 8.04 13.95
CA SER A 2 -10.48 7.40 12.88
C SER A 2 -9.59 7.00 11.72
N VAL A 3 -10.00 5.97 10.97
CA VAL A 3 -9.32 5.50 9.77
C VAL A 3 -10.26 5.65 8.60
N ALA A 4 -9.85 6.39 7.57
CA ALA A 4 -10.59 6.47 6.31
C ALA A 4 -9.95 5.53 5.27
N ILE A 5 -10.74 4.60 4.75
CA ILE A 5 -10.42 3.78 3.59
C ILE A 5 -11.06 4.48 2.39
N VAL A 6 -10.22 4.95 1.47
CA VAL A 6 -10.69 5.76 0.34
C VAL A 6 -11.41 4.87 -0.68
N ASP A 7 -12.67 5.20 -0.96
CA ASP A 7 -13.46 4.60 -2.03
C ASP A 7 -13.48 5.53 -3.25
N TYR A 8 -12.78 5.12 -4.28
CA TYR A 8 -12.70 5.82 -5.56
C TYR A 8 -13.04 4.89 -6.74
N GLY A 9 -13.86 3.88 -6.46
CA GLY A 9 -14.30 2.90 -7.45
C GLY A 9 -13.28 1.79 -7.72
N SER A 10 -12.18 1.71 -6.95
CA SER A 10 -11.16 0.65 -7.08
C SER A 10 -10.75 0.11 -5.72
N GLY A 11 -10.33 -1.14 -5.70
CA GLY A 11 -9.86 -1.82 -4.49
C GLY A 11 -10.84 -2.85 -3.94
N ASN A 12 -10.29 -3.78 -3.16
CA ASN A 12 -11.08 -4.76 -2.43
C ASN A 12 -11.55 -4.15 -1.09
N LEU A 13 -12.41 -3.11 -1.19
CA LEU A 13 -12.82 -2.27 -0.06
C LEU A 13 -13.43 -3.07 1.09
N HIS A 14 -14.30 -4.04 0.77
CA HIS A 14 -14.96 -4.86 1.79
C HIS A 14 -13.96 -5.69 2.58
N SER A 15 -13.05 -6.39 1.90
CA SER A 15 -12.02 -7.19 2.57
C SER A 15 -11.02 -6.34 3.34
N ALA A 16 -10.64 -5.19 2.80
CA ALA A 16 -9.79 -4.23 3.50
C ALA A 16 -10.47 -3.74 4.78
N ALA A 17 -11.73 -3.25 4.70
CA ALA A 17 -12.48 -2.80 5.87
C ALA A 17 -12.57 -3.88 6.94
N LYS A 18 -12.94 -5.11 6.58
CA LYS A 18 -13.02 -6.24 7.52
C LYS A 18 -11.68 -6.58 8.18
N ALA A 19 -10.58 -6.53 7.42
CA ALA A 19 -9.24 -6.77 7.98
C ALA A 19 -8.83 -5.65 8.97
N PHE A 20 -9.09 -4.39 8.63
CA PHE A 20 -8.82 -3.25 9.51
C PHE A 20 -9.71 -3.26 10.75
N GLU A 21 -11.03 -3.52 10.63
CA GLU A 21 -11.96 -3.68 11.76
C GLU A 21 -11.50 -4.79 12.72
N ARG A 22 -11.10 -5.94 12.15
CA ARG A 22 -10.59 -7.07 12.92
C ARG A 22 -9.30 -6.71 13.66
N ALA A 23 -8.33 -6.12 12.97
CA ALA A 23 -7.06 -5.71 13.58
C ALA A 23 -7.27 -4.64 14.65
N ALA A 24 -8.16 -3.66 14.45
CA ALA A 24 -8.51 -2.64 15.43
C ALA A 24 -9.11 -3.28 16.71
N ARG A 25 -10.02 -4.23 16.56
CA ARG A 25 -10.64 -4.95 17.68
C ARG A 25 -9.61 -5.81 18.43
N GLU A 26 -8.83 -6.63 17.73
CA GLU A 26 -7.86 -7.55 18.31
C GLU A 26 -6.68 -6.82 18.98
N SER A 27 -6.31 -5.62 18.49
CA SER A 27 -5.26 -4.79 19.08
C SER A 27 -5.74 -3.84 20.19
N GLY A 28 -7.03 -3.86 20.53
CA GLY A 28 -7.62 -3.02 21.57
C GLY A 28 -7.69 -1.53 21.21
N GLN A 29 -7.54 -1.17 19.94
CA GLN A 29 -7.51 0.24 19.52
C GLN A 29 -8.92 0.84 19.36
N GLY A 30 -9.94 0.04 19.05
CA GLY A 30 -11.35 0.48 18.96
C GLY A 30 -11.60 1.63 17.97
N GLN A 31 -10.71 1.83 17.00
CA GLN A 31 -10.79 2.94 16.05
C GLN A 31 -11.92 2.69 15.05
N PRO A 32 -12.81 3.68 14.78
CA PRO A 32 -13.77 3.56 13.70
C PRO A 32 -13.05 3.47 12.34
N ILE A 33 -13.44 2.47 11.57
CA ILE A 33 -12.98 2.25 10.19
C ILE A 33 -14.11 2.68 9.28
N VAL A 34 -13.87 3.68 8.44
CA VAL A 34 -14.87 4.27 7.54
C VAL A 34 -14.42 4.12 6.10
N VAL A 35 -15.21 3.43 5.29
CA VAL A 35 -15.05 3.42 3.82
C VAL A 35 -15.79 4.62 3.27
N THR A 36 -15.09 5.48 2.52
CA THR A 36 -15.67 6.75 2.08
C THR A 36 -15.08 7.26 0.77
N GLY A 37 -15.94 7.78 -0.10
CA GLY A 37 -15.58 8.60 -1.26
C GLY A 37 -15.73 10.11 -0.99
N ASP A 38 -16.03 10.51 0.25
CA ASP A 38 -16.19 11.92 0.63
C ASP A 38 -14.84 12.53 1.04
N PRO A 39 -14.31 13.53 0.30
CA PRO A 39 -13.05 14.20 0.59
C PRO A 39 -13.02 14.87 1.97
N ASP A 40 -14.15 15.37 2.45
CA ASP A 40 -14.21 16.02 3.76
C ASP A 40 -14.02 15.02 4.90
N THR A 41 -14.54 13.81 4.74
CA THR A 41 -14.31 12.71 5.69
C THR A 41 -12.85 12.27 5.67
N VAL A 42 -12.21 12.18 4.49
CA VAL A 42 -10.78 11.91 4.34
C VAL A 42 -9.95 13.00 5.02
N ALA A 43 -10.28 14.28 4.82
CA ALA A 43 -9.57 15.42 5.39
C ALA A 43 -9.62 15.49 6.93
N ARG A 44 -10.66 14.89 7.55
CA ARG A 44 -10.82 14.82 9.02
C ARG A 44 -10.27 13.55 9.65
N ALA A 45 -9.93 12.53 8.85
CA ALA A 45 -9.44 11.27 9.38
C ALA A 45 -8.05 11.39 10.02
N ASP A 46 -7.77 10.52 11.00
CA ASP A 46 -6.46 10.46 11.64
C ASP A 46 -5.47 9.56 10.90
N ARG A 47 -5.99 8.64 10.08
CA ARG A 47 -5.21 7.71 9.25
C ARG A 47 -5.92 7.50 7.92
N ILE A 48 -5.15 7.38 6.86
CA ILE A 48 -5.66 7.18 5.51
C ILE A 48 -5.18 5.84 4.97
N VAL A 49 -6.08 5.10 4.37
CA VAL A 49 -5.77 3.86 3.63
C VAL A 49 -6.27 4.01 2.20
N LEU A 50 -5.37 3.78 1.25
CA LEU A 50 -5.66 3.84 -0.18
C LEU A 50 -5.46 2.46 -0.79
N PRO A 51 -6.49 1.61 -0.87
CA PRO A 51 -6.42 0.38 -1.63
C PRO A 51 -6.52 0.67 -3.14
N GLY A 52 -6.04 -0.24 -3.96
CA GLY A 52 -6.22 -0.15 -5.42
C GLY A 52 -6.04 -1.50 -6.08
N VAL A 53 -6.85 -1.78 -7.10
CA VAL A 53 -6.75 -2.96 -7.96
C VAL A 53 -7.01 -2.56 -9.42
N GLY A 54 -6.49 -3.33 -10.36
CA GLY A 54 -6.61 -3.05 -11.79
C GLY A 54 -5.45 -2.22 -12.33
N ALA A 55 -5.67 -1.45 -13.37
CA ALA A 55 -4.62 -0.69 -14.02
C ALA A 55 -4.30 0.62 -13.29
N PHE A 56 -3.03 1.01 -13.30
CA PHE A 56 -2.55 2.25 -12.68
C PHE A 56 -3.33 3.48 -13.14
N ALA A 57 -3.52 3.61 -14.47
CA ALA A 57 -4.22 4.75 -15.05
C ALA A 57 -5.70 4.81 -14.65
N ASP A 58 -6.36 3.68 -14.47
CA ASP A 58 -7.76 3.62 -14.06
C ASP A 58 -7.91 4.02 -12.59
N CYS A 59 -7.01 3.54 -11.73
CA CYS A 59 -6.96 3.96 -10.33
C CYS A 59 -6.69 5.47 -10.20
N ARG A 60 -5.74 6.00 -10.97
CA ARG A 60 -5.46 7.44 -10.96
C ARG A 60 -6.68 8.24 -11.42
N ARG A 61 -7.33 7.84 -12.51
CA ARG A 61 -8.54 8.48 -13.01
C ARG A 61 -9.66 8.45 -11.96
N GLY A 62 -9.88 7.31 -11.30
CA GLY A 62 -10.90 7.22 -10.25
C GLY A 62 -10.70 8.22 -9.11
N LEU A 63 -9.45 8.51 -8.72
CA LEU A 63 -9.16 9.57 -7.74
C LEU A 63 -9.42 10.96 -8.32
N ASP A 64 -9.04 11.22 -9.57
CA ASP A 64 -9.22 12.52 -10.23
C ASP A 64 -10.70 12.83 -10.48
N GLU A 65 -11.55 11.83 -10.69
CA GLU A 65 -12.99 11.97 -10.91
C GLU A 65 -13.77 12.37 -9.64
N ILE A 66 -13.16 12.27 -8.45
CA ILE A 66 -13.79 12.74 -7.20
C ILE A 66 -13.29 14.16 -6.91
N PRO A 67 -14.12 15.20 -7.11
CA PRO A 67 -13.70 16.58 -6.87
C PRO A 67 -13.17 16.79 -5.44
N GLY A 68 -11.95 17.32 -5.32
CA GLY A 68 -11.32 17.61 -4.03
C GLY A 68 -10.64 16.41 -3.34
N MET A 69 -10.70 15.18 -3.89
CA MET A 69 -10.07 14.01 -3.25
C MET A 69 -8.55 14.12 -3.23
N ILE A 70 -7.92 14.51 -4.33
CA ILE A 70 -6.46 14.71 -4.39
C ILE A 70 -6.03 15.79 -3.39
N ASP A 71 -6.76 16.90 -3.31
CA ASP A 71 -6.47 17.98 -2.37
C ASP A 71 -6.62 17.52 -0.91
N ALA A 72 -7.66 16.72 -0.61
CA ALA A 72 -7.86 16.15 0.72
C ALA A 72 -6.72 15.22 1.11
N LEU A 73 -6.24 14.37 0.20
CA LEU A 73 -5.09 13.49 0.41
C LEU A 73 -3.81 14.29 0.63
N GLU A 74 -3.51 15.28 -0.23
CA GLU A 74 -2.34 16.16 -0.09
C GLU A 74 -2.35 16.93 1.25
N GLN A 75 -3.48 17.50 1.63
CA GLN A 75 -3.60 18.22 2.91
C GLN A 75 -3.40 17.28 4.11
N THR A 76 -4.02 16.10 4.07
CA THR A 76 -4.05 15.20 5.22
C THR A 76 -2.73 14.44 5.37
N VAL A 77 -2.20 13.91 4.28
CA VAL A 77 -1.00 13.07 4.29
C VAL A 77 0.26 13.93 4.25
N ARG A 78 0.40 14.81 3.25
CA ARG A 78 1.65 15.55 3.03
C ARG A 78 1.81 16.76 3.94
N LYS A 79 0.75 17.54 4.17
CA LYS A 79 0.87 18.77 4.97
C LYS A 79 0.64 18.55 6.47
N LYS A 80 -0.34 17.70 6.83
CA LYS A 80 -0.63 17.40 8.25
C LYS A 80 0.17 16.22 8.80
N GLY A 81 0.90 15.47 7.96
CA GLY A 81 1.71 14.34 8.35
C GLY A 81 0.89 13.15 8.92
N LYS A 82 -0.36 12.99 8.52
CA LYS A 82 -1.18 11.88 9.00
C LYS A 82 -0.69 10.56 8.40
N PRO A 83 -0.66 9.45 9.18
CA PRO A 83 -0.24 8.16 8.67
C PRO A 83 -1.04 7.72 7.45
N PHE A 84 -0.33 7.29 6.41
CA PHE A 84 -0.89 6.82 5.15
C PHE A 84 -0.45 5.38 4.84
N PHE A 85 -1.37 4.58 4.32
CA PHE A 85 -1.12 3.22 3.90
C PHE A 85 -1.67 2.94 2.49
N GLY A 86 -0.76 2.80 1.51
CA GLY A 86 -1.10 2.38 0.14
C GLY A 86 -1.08 0.85 -0.01
N ILE A 87 -2.10 0.26 -0.62
CA ILE A 87 -2.20 -1.19 -0.83
C ILE A 87 -2.24 -1.49 -2.32
N CYS A 88 -1.31 -2.32 -2.80
CA CYS A 88 -1.16 -2.76 -4.19
C CYS A 88 -1.05 -1.57 -5.16
N VAL A 89 -2.03 -1.32 -6.02
CA VAL A 89 -2.02 -0.13 -6.90
C VAL A 89 -2.06 1.16 -6.07
N GLY A 90 -2.68 1.17 -4.88
CA GLY A 90 -2.63 2.31 -3.96
C GLY A 90 -1.21 2.65 -3.49
N MET A 91 -0.32 1.66 -3.31
CA MET A 91 1.11 1.89 -3.11
C MET A 91 1.77 2.43 -4.39
N GLN A 92 1.45 1.84 -5.53
CA GLN A 92 2.03 2.26 -6.81
C GLN A 92 1.70 3.73 -7.13
N LEU A 93 0.48 4.19 -6.80
CA LEU A 93 0.07 5.59 -6.99
C LEU A 93 0.93 6.60 -6.20
N MET A 94 1.67 6.18 -5.17
CA MET A 94 2.62 7.04 -4.46
C MET A 94 3.80 7.47 -5.34
N ALA A 95 4.11 6.73 -6.42
CA ALA A 95 5.18 7.03 -7.36
C ALA A 95 4.96 8.36 -8.11
N GLU A 96 6.01 8.85 -8.78
CA GLU A 96 5.92 9.98 -9.70
C GLU A 96 5.04 9.66 -10.90
N ARG A 97 5.12 8.42 -11.43
CA ARG A 97 4.36 7.97 -12.61
C ARG A 97 4.33 6.44 -12.72
N GLY A 98 3.34 5.95 -13.45
CA GLY A 98 3.26 4.57 -13.91
C GLY A 98 3.43 4.48 -15.43
N ARG A 99 4.05 3.39 -15.88
CA ARG A 99 4.31 3.09 -17.32
C ARG A 99 3.47 1.92 -17.83
N GLU A 100 2.33 1.68 -17.22
CA GLU A 100 1.39 0.67 -17.69
C GLU A 100 0.61 1.19 -18.89
N TYR A 101 0.77 0.57 -20.05
CA TYR A 101 0.20 0.94 -21.38
C TYR A 101 0.57 2.36 -21.85
N ARG A 102 0.58 3.34 -20.97
CA ARG A 102 0.94 4.74 -21.20
C ARG A 102 1.59 5.32 -19.95
N VAL A 103 2.28 6.44 -20.13
CA VAL A 103 2.79 7.19 -18.96
C VAL A 103 1.63 7.94 -18.32
N THR A 104 1.38 7.63 -17.04
CA THR A 104 0.34 8.28 -16.26
C THR A 104 0.97 8.87 -14.98
N PRO A 105 0.76 10.15 -14.64
CA PRO A 105 1.26 10.73 -13.41
C PRO A 105 0.68 10.02 -12.17
N GLY A 106 1.53 9.76 -11.17
CA GLY A 106 1.12 9.32 -9.84
C GLY A 106 0.83 10.50 -8.92
N LEU A 107 0.93 10.25 -7.61
CA LEU A 107 0.82 11.29 -6.58
C LEU A 107 2.16 12.02 -6.36
N GLY A 108 3.28 11.45 -6.80
CA GLY A 108 4.62 12.05 -6.69
C GLY A 108 5.16 12.14 -5.26
N TRP A 109 4.72 11.25 -4.37
CA TRP A 109 5.12 11.25 -2.96
C TRP A 109 6.42 10.49 -2.71
N ILE A 110 6.67 9.45 -3.52
CA ILE A 110 7.91 8.68 -3.52
C ILE A 110 8.57 8.84 -4.89
N LEU A 111 9.83 9.23 -4.89
CA LEU A 111 10.61 9.33 -6.12
C LEU A 111 10.80 7.94 -6.72
N GLY A 112 10.44 7.81 -8.00
CA GLY A 112 10.51 6.57 -8.74
C GLY A 112 9.32 6.35 -9.64
N GLU A 113 9.35 5.22 -10.34
CA GLU A 113 8.38 4.90 -11.38
C GLU A 113 7.81 3.49 -11.19
N VAL A 114 6.59 3.31 -11.65
CA VAL A 114 5.98 1.96 -11.71
C VAL A 114 6.23 1.37 -13.08
N ASP A 115 6.98 0.27 -13.09
CA ASP A 115 7.34 -0.49 -14.30
C ASP A 115 6.92 -1.95 -14.19
N ARG A 116 6.86 -2.62 -15.35
CA ARG A 116 6.57 -4.04 -15.42
C ARG A 116 7.68 -4.85 -14.76
N ILE A 117 7.31 -5.86 -13.95
CA ILE A 117 8.29 -6.81 -13.41
C ILE A 117 8.93 -7.63 -14.54
N THR A 118 10.22 -7.92 -14.38
CA THR A 118 11.01 -8.64 -15.40
C THR A 118 11.82 -9.75 -14.72
N PRO A 119 11.18 -10.89 -14.39
CA PRO A 119 11.89 -12.02 -13.78
C PRO A 119 13.04 -12.51 -14.68
N SER A 120 14.19 -12.83 -14.10
CA SER A 120 15.33 -13.39 -14.84
C SER A 120 15.09 -14.84 -15.28
N ASN A 121 14.22 -15.56 -14.57
CA ASN A 121 13.80 -16.92 -14.95
C ASN A 121 12.60 -16.84 -15.90
N PRO A 122 12.72 -17.26 -17.18
CA PRO A 122 11.65 -17.22 -18.17
C PRO A 122 10.47 -18.13 -17.87
N ASP A 123 10.62 -19.12 -16.99
CA ASP A 123 9.53 -20.02 -16.58
C ASP A 123 8.57 -19.37 -15.59
N LEU A 124 8.97 -18.26 -14.98
CA LEU A 124 8.12 -17.50 -14.08
C LEU A 124 7.08 -16.70 -14.87
N LYS A 125 5.82 -16.91 -14.52
CA LYS A 125 4.69 -16.25 -15.18
C LYS A 125 4.47 -14.83 -14.61
N ILE A 126 4.00 -13.93 -15.44
CA ILE A 126 3.47 -12.64 -15.05
C ILE A 126 1.95 -12.68 -15.22
N PRO A 127 1.19 -12.34 -14.14
CA PRO A 127 1.59 -11.68 -12.90
C PRO A 127 2.36 -12.57 -11.90
N HIS A 128 3.17 -11.96 -11.03
CA HIS A 128 3.60 -12.54 -9.76
C HIS A 128 2.34 -12.78 -8.93
N MET A 129 1.90 -14.01 -8.85
CA MET A 129 0.66 -14.38 -8.18
C MET A 129 0.88 -15.55 -7.23
N GLY A 130 0.57 -15.34 -5.95
CA GLY A 130 0.68 -16.35 -4.91
C GLY A 130 1.33 -15.84 -3.64
N TRP A 131 1.72 -16.80 -2.80
CA TRP A 131 2.35 -16.56 -1.50
C TRP A 131 3.86 -16.46 -1.67
N ASN A 132 4.46 -15.44 -1.08
CA ASN A 132 5.90 -15.26 -1.10
C ASN A 132 6.40 -14.70 0.23
N THR A 133 7.69 -14.91 0.53
CA THR A 133 8.36 -14.37 1.70
C THR A 133 8.86 -12.96 1.43
N LEU A 134 9.13 -12.24 2.50
CA LEU A 134 9.68 -10.88 2.45
C LEU A 134 11.14 -10.88 2.93
N ASN A 135 11.98 -10.11 2.26
CA ASN A 135 13.35 -9.80 2.67
C ASN A 135 13.40 -8.34 3.10
N MET A 136 13.65 -8.10 4.39
CA MET A 136 13.78 -6.74 4.93
C MET A 136 15.10 -6.12 4.49
N LEU A 137 15.02 -4.86 4.10
CA LEU A 137 16.19 -4.02 3.75
C LEU A 137 16.38 -2.89 4.77
N THR A 138 15.29 -2.39 5.33
CA THR A 138 15.29 -1.31 6.31
C THR A 138 14.26 -1.62 7.39
N ASP A 139 14.59 -1.38 8.65
CA ASP A 139 13.65 -1.51 9.76
C ASP A 139 12.54 -0.47 9.64
N HIS A 140 11.30 -0.89 9.89
CA HIS A 140 10.16 0.02 9.90
C HIS A 140 9.15 -0.37 10.99
N PRO A 141 8.62 0.60 11.78
CA PRO A 141 7.72 0.31 12.89
C PRO A 141 6.49 -0.52 12.52
N VAL A 142 5.95 -0.32 11.31
CA VAL A 142 4.78 -1.06 10.82
C VAL A 142 5.08 -2.55 10.57
N VAL A 143 6.35 -2.93 10.44
CA VAL A 143 6.78 -4.32 10.22
C VAL A 143 7.38 -4.95 11.50
N ALA A 144 7.54 -4.16 12.54
CA ALA A 144 8.18 -4.58 13.78
C ALA A 144 7.47 -5.79 14.43
N GLY A 145 8.25 -6.77 14.88
CA GLY A 145 7.76 -7.98 15.56
C GLY A 145 7.04 -9.00 14.66
N ILE A 146 7.00 -8.77 13.34
CA ILE A 146 6.44 -9.74 12.39
C ILE A 146 7.55 -10.71 11.97
N PRO A 147 7.37 -12.04 12.12
CA PRO A 147 8.34 -13.01 11.62
C PRO A 147 8.47 -12.93 10.10
N ILE A 148 9.58 -12.41 9.60
CA ILE A 148 9.89 -12.20 8.18
C ILE A 148 11.15 -13.00 7.81
N GLY A 149 11.40 -13.16 6.51
CA GLY A 149 12.51 -13.94 5.95
C GLY A 149 12.06 -15.32 5.47
N SER A 150 13.02 -16.14 5.05
CA SER A 150 12.76 -17.44 4.39
C SER A 150 11.95 -18.45 5.22
N LYS A 151 11.96 -18.33 6.55
CA LYS A 151 11.18 -19.14 7.48
C LYS A 151 10.03 -18.36 8.12
N GLY A 152 9.80 -17.13 7.66
CA GLY A 152 8.78 -16.23 8.20
C GLY A 152 7.40 -16.45 7.63
N LEU A 153 6.52 -15.52 7.93
CA LEU A 153 5.18 -15.47 7.39
C LEU A 153 5.21 -15.06 5.91
N HIS A 154 4.22 -15.52 5.16
CA HIS A 154 4.09 -15.24 3.73
C HIS A 154 3.08 -14.14 3.47
N ALA A 155 3.35 -13.32 2.47
CA ALA A 155 2.46 -12.31 1.94
C ALA A 155 1.83 -12.78 0.62
N TYR A 156 0.59 -12.36 0.34
CA TYR A 156 -0.12 -12.71 -0.88
C TYR A 156 0.01 -11.62 -1.93
N PHE A 157 0.66 -11.97 -3.03
CA PHE A 157 0.91 -11.09 -4.18
C PHE A 157 -0.02 -11.42 -5.35
N VAL A 158 -0.39 -10.40 -6.10
CA VAL A 158 -1.00 -10.51 -7.44
C VAL A 158 -0.75 -9.21 -8.19
N HIS A 159 0.37 -9.12 -8.92
CA HIS A 159 0.73 -7.90 -9.64
C HIS A 159 1.66 -8.20 -10.82
N SER A 160 1.59 -7.36 -11.86
CA SER A 160 2.47 -7.39 -13.05
C SER A 160 3.45 -6.23 -13.09
N TYR A 161 3.23 -5.22 -12.23
CA TYR A 161 4.02 -3.99 -12.16
C TYR A 161 4.49 -3.78 -10.73
N GLU A 162 5.61 -3.08 -10.56
CA GLU A 162 6.21 -2.73 -9.27
C GLU A 162 6.66 -1.28 -9.24
N LEU A 163 6.64 -0.65 -8.08
CA LEU A 163 7.26 0.65 -7.85
C LEU A 163 8.78 0.47 -7.67
N LYS A 164 9.55 0.96 -8.62
CA LYS A 164 11.01 1.06 -8.54
C LYS A 164 11.38 2.41 -7.92
N THR A 165 11.75 2.40 -6.65
CA THR A 165 12.15 3.61 -5.94
C THR A 165 13.48 4.15 -6.44
N ALA A 166 13.60 5.47 -6.60
CA ALA A 166 14.87 6.11 -6.96
C ALA A 166 15.83 6.19 -5.77
N ARG A 167 15.30 6.13 -4.53
CA ARG A 167 16.08 6.15 -3.30
C ARG A 167 15.97 4.81 -2.57
N ASN A 168 17.09 4.20 -2.24
CA ASN A 168 17.11 2.95 -1.47
C ASN A 168 16.53 3.12 -0.06
N THR A 169 16.56 4.32 0.50
CA THR A 169 15.97 4.64 1.80
C THR A 169 14.45 4.50 1.84
N ASP A 170 13.78 4.59 0.69
CA ASP A 170 12.33 4.46 0.58
C ASP A 170 11.91 2.98 0.38
N LEU A 171 12.88 2.08 0.17
CA LEU A 171 12.65 0.65 -0.02
C LEU A 171 12.80 -0.09 1.31
N VAL A 172 11.68 -0.56 1.86
CA VAL A 172 11.63 -1.23 3.17
C VAL A 172 11.82 -2.74 3.05
N ALA A 173 11.16 -3.37 2.10
CA ALA A 173 11.28 -4.81 1.87
C ALA A 173 11.10 -5.19 0.40
N GLN A 174 11.70 -6.31 0.03
CA GLN A 174 11.57 -6.95 -1.28
C GLN A 174 11.07 -8.39 -1.13
N ALA A 175 10.52 -8.93 -2.20
CA ALA A 175 10.30 -10.37 -2.40
C ALA A 175 11.20 -10.86 -3.52
N ASP A 176 11.55 -12.14 -3.53
CA ASP A 176 12.27 -12.74 -4.65
C ASP A 176 11.26 -13.37 -5.62
N TYR A 177 11.27 -12.89 -6.86
CA TYR A 177 10.48 -13.47 -7.95
C TYR A 177 11.32 -13.54 -9.24
N GLY A 178 12.36 -14.39 -9.21
CA GLY A 178 13.36 -14.41 -10.29
C GLY A 178 14.21 -13.15 -10.31
N GLY A 179 14.43 -12.60 -9.16
CA GLY A 179 15.07 -11.34 -8.86
C GLY A 179 14.30 -10.52 -7.83
N PRO A 180 14.90 -9.46 -7.30
CA PRO A 180 14.27 -8.63 -6.28
C PRO A 180 13.11 -7.83 -6.88
N VAL A 181 11.94 -7.91 -6.22
CA VAL A 181 10.73 -7.17 -6.54
C VAL A 181 10.31 -6.37 -5.32
N THR A 182 9.98 -5.10 -5.49
CA THR A 182 9.54 -4.23 -4.41
C THR A 182 8.28 -4.78 -3.72
N ALA A 183 8.38 -5.01 -2.42
CA ALA A 183 7.26 -5.53 -1.62
C ALA A 183 6.69 -4.49 -0.66
N ILE A 184 7.54 -3.67 -0.04
CA ILE A 184 7.13 -2.60 0.88
C ILE A 184 8.00 -1.36 0.61
N VAL A 185 7.33 -0.22 0.51
CA VAL A 185 7.97 1.10 0.48
C VAL A 185 7.56 1.92 1.70
N GLY A 186 8.42 2.82 2.15
CA GLY A 186 8.13 3.72 3.28
C GLY A 186 8.87 5.03 3.16
N CYS A 187 8.21 6.13 3.48
CA CYS A 187 8.79 7.46 3.49
C CYS A 187 8.04 8.33 4.49
N GLU A 188 8.74 8.89 5.48
CA GLU A 188 8.14 9.75 6.49
C GLU A 188 6.92 9.08 7.18
N ASN A 189 5.73 9.64 7.01
CA ASN A 189 4.45 9.18 7.54
C ASN A 189 3.70 8.21 6.59
N MET A 190 4.34 7.74 5.55
CA MET A 190 3.71 6.92 4.51
C MET A 190 4.34 5.53 4.44
N ILE A 191 3.50 4.52 4.29
CA ILE A 191 3.91 3.15 3.98
C ILE A 191 3.03 2.60 2.86
N GLY A 192 3.58 1.70 2.07
CA GLY A 192 2.83 0.99 1.04
C GLY A 192 3.27 -0.45 0.92
N THR A 193 2.34 -1.35 0.58
CA THR A 193 2.61 -2.76 0.30
C THR A 193 2.17 -3.13 -1.10
N GLN A 194 3.02 -3.86 -1.85
CA GLN A 194 2.63 -4.43 -3.14
C GLN A 194 1.69 -5.62 -2.97
N PHE A 195 1.84 -6.36 -1.90
CA PHE A 195 0.94 -7.45 -1.54
C PHE A 195 -0.34 -6.92 -0.87
N HIS A 196 -1.33 -7.79 -0.77
CA HIS A 196 -2.61 -7.54 -0.14
C HIS A 196 -2.58 -7.95 1.33
N PRO A 197 -2.45 -7.04 2.30
CA PRO A 197 -2.44 -7.40 3.72
C PRO A 197 -3.77 -8.03 4.15
N GLU A 198 -4.90 -7.60 3.58
CA GLU A 198 -6.23 -8.17 3.85
C GLU A 198 -6.36 -9.63 3.41
N LYS A 199 -5.45 -10.11 2.55
CA LYS A 199 -5.37 -11.51 2.08
C LYS A 199 -4.18 -12.26 2.69
N SER A 200 -3.27 -11.57 3.40
CA SER A 200 -2.01 -12.13 3.89
C SER A 200 -2.11 -12.73 5.31
N GLN A 201 -3.30 -13.11 5.74
CA GLN A 201 -3.53 -13.84 7.00
C GLN A 201 -2.83 -13.17 8.20
N ARG A 202 -2.02 -13.93 8.97
CA ARG A 202 -1.33 -13.47 10.18
C ARG A 202 -0.38 -12.30 9.91
N LEU A 203 0.38 -12.34 8.81
CA LEU A 203 1.29 -11.26 8.42
C LEU A 203 0.51 -9.96 8.21
N GLY A 204 -0.56 -10.03 7.41
CA GLY A 204 -1.35 -8.86 7.07
C GLY A 204 -2.05 -8.26 8.27
N LEU A 205 -2.64 -9.08 9.16
CA LEU A 205 -3.29 -8.61 10.38
C LEU A 205 -2.30 -7.94 11.34
N ALA A 206 -1.09 -8.51 11.51
CA ALA A 206 -0.05 -7.92 12.34
C ALA A 206 0.43 -6.57 11.78
N LEU A 207 0.62 -6.48 10.46
CA LEU A 207 1.02 -5.26 9.78
C LEU A 207 -0.05 -4.17 9.92
N ILE A 208 -1.33 -4.51 9.71
CA ILE A 208 -2.45 -3.57 9.92
C ILE A 208 -2.50 -3.12 11.38
N ALA A 209 -2.36 -4.04 12.36
CA ALA A 209 -2.36 -3.70 13.77
C ALA A 209 -1.21 -2.74 14.15
N ASN A 210 -0.02 -2.94 13.59
CA ASN A 210 1.11 -2.04 13.75
C ASN A 210 0.83 -0.67 13.13
N PHE A 211 0.28 -0.61 11.91
CA PHE A 211 -0.12 0.64 11.26
C PHE A 211 -1.14 1.43 12.09
N LEU A 212 -2.11 0.75 12.70
CA LEU A 212 -3.12 1.40 13.55
C LEU A 212 -2.50 2.05 14.81
N LYS A 213 -1.36 1.54 15.28
CA LYS A 213 -0.61 2.08 16.44
C LYS A 213 0.48 3.08 16.04
N TRP A 214 0.91 3.04 14.80
CA TRP A 214 2.05 3.81 14.32
C TRP A 214 1.82 5.31 14.46
N LYS A 215 2.84 5.99 14.99
CA LYS A 215 2.93 7.45 15.11
C LYS A 215 4.26 7.85 14.47
N PRO A 216 4.26 8.24 13.20
CA PRO A 216 5.44 8.68 12.46
C PRO A 216 6.05 9.94 13.03
#